data_b2df4c8ef20669b56954f944216aaae9
#
_entry.id   b2df4c8ef20669b56954f944216aaae9
#
_cell.length_a   1.000
_cell.length_b   1.000
_cell.length_c   1.000
_cell.angle_alpha   90.00
_cell.angle_beta   90.00
_cell.angle_gamma   90.00
#
_symmetry.space_group_name_H-M   'P 1'
#
loop_
_entity.id
_entity.type
_entity.pdbx_description
1 polymer ?
#
loop_
_entity_poly.entity_id
_entity_poly.type
_entity_poly.pdbx_seq_one_letter_code
_entity_poly.pdbx_strand_id
1 'polypeptide(L)' 'MKKSSPAHTSDIPKIGAPAQRALAAAGVKQLKDLAKFSEQEVRQWHGIGPNALDRLRKALEEKGLSFRA' A
#
# COMPACT_ATOMS: atom_id res chain seq x y z
N MET A 1 -17.68 19.17 -5.75
CA MET A 1 -17.49 18.79 -5.62
C MET A 1 -16.90 18.23 -5.50
N LYS A 2 -16.67 18.16 -5.33
CA LYS A 2 -16.21 17.68 -5.15
C LYS A 2 -15.42 17.18 -5.03
N LYS A 3 -15.05 17.17 -4.89
CA LYS A 3 -14.47 16.72 -4.73
C LYS A 3 -13.67 16.31 -4.57
N SER A 4 -13.31 16.30 -4.42
CA SER A 4 -12.61 15.92 -4.24
C SER A 4 -11.80 15.48 -3.96
N SER A 5 -11.45 15.46 -3.72
CA SER A 5 -10.65 15.05 -3.39
C SER A 5 -10.00 14.46 -3.54
N PRO A 6 -9.76 14.52 -3.53
CA PRO A 6 -9.00 13.77 -4.01
C PRO A 6 -7.94 13.23 -3.68
N ALA A 7 -7.50 13.65 -3.64
CA ALA A 7 -6.41 13.21 -3.55
C ALA A 7 -6.17 12.17 -2.70
N HIS A 8 -6.42 12.16 -2.10
CA HIS A 8 -6.25 11.21 -1.48
C HIS A 8 -6.98 10.28 -1.64
N THR A 9 -7.33 10.16 -2.36
CA THR A 9 -8.02 9.09 -2.64
C THR A 9 -7.25 7.88 -2.65
N SER A 10 -6.23 7.82 -1.94
CA SER A 10 -5.49 6.63 -1.73
C SER A 10 -6.40 5.62 -1.07
N ASP A 11 -6.46 4.41 -1.61
CA ASP A 11 -7.21 3.32 -1.03
C ASP A 11 -6.33 2.50 -0.09
N ILE A 12 -5.17 3.01 0.24
CA ILE A 12 -4.25 2.34 1.13
C ILE A 12 -4.76 2.41 2.56
N PRO A 13 -4.80 1.29 3.29
CA PRO A 13 -5.32 1.28 4.64
C PRO A 13 -4.38 2.00 5.60
N LYS A 14 -4.86 2.24 6.81
CA LYS A 14 -4.04 2.81 7.84
C LYS A 14 -3.00 1.81 8.29
N ILE A 15 -1.77 2.11 8.07
CA ILE A 15 -0.67 1.20 8.39
C ILE A 15 0.40 1.87 9.23
N GLY A 16 0.16 3.13 9.64
CA GLY A 16 1.12 3.85 10.44
C GLY A 16 2.05 4.71 9.59
N ALA A 17 2.59 5.75 10.19
CA ALA A 17 3.41 6.71 9.47
C ALA A 17 4.68 6.10 8.86
N PRO A 18 5.43 5.25 9.60
CA PRO A 18 6.63 4.67 8.99
C PRO A 18 6.33 3.85 7.74
N ALA A 19 5.25 3.06 7.79
CA ALA A 19 4.89 2.25 6.64
C ALA A 19 4.41 3.11 5.49
N GLN A 20 3.64 4.15 5.79
CA GLN A 20 3.18 5.05 4.75
C GLN A 20 4.33 5.77 4.07
N ARG A 21 5.34 6.14 4.84
CA ARG A 21 6.53 6.76 4.27
C ARG A 21 7.27 5.80 3.36
N ALA A 22 7.32 4.52 3.74
CA ALA A 22 7.97 3.52 2.93
C ALA A 22 7.28 3.39 1.58
N LEU A 23 5.95 3.38 1.58
CA LEU A 23 5.20 3.30 0.34
C LEU A 23 5.44 4.53 -0.52
N ALA A 24 5.42 5.71 0.09
CA ALA A 24 5.66 6.94 -0.65
C ALA A 24 7.05 6.96 -1.27
N ALA A 25 8.04 6.48 -0.53
CA ALA A 25 9.41 6.43 -1.02
C ALA A 25 9.54 5.50 -2.21
N ALA A 26 8.71 4.47 -2.25
CA ALA A 26 8.72 3.52 -3.36
C ALA A 26 7.84 3.97 -4.52
N GLY A 27 7.18 5.11 -4.39
CA GLY A 27 6.31 5.62 -5.44
C GLY A 27 4.93 5.00 -5.44
N VAL A 28 4.55 4.35 -4.35
CA VAL A 28 3.24 3.72 -4.23
C VAL A 28 2.23 4.73 -3.72
N LYS A 29 1.27 5.09 -4.55
CA LYS A 29 0.24 6.05 -4.19
C LYS A 29 -1.11 5.39 -3.97
N GLN A 30 -1.29 4.21 -4.51
CA GLN A 30 -2.54 3.48 -4.37
C GLN A 30 -2.24 1.99 -4.45
N LEU A 31 -3.23 1.18 -4.11
CA LEU A 31 -3.03 -0.27 -4.01
C LEU A 31 -2.58 -0.90 -5.32
N LYS A 32 -3.09 -0.42 -6.45
CA LYS A 32 -2.68 -1.01 -7.72
C LYS A 32 -1.20 -0.80 -7.99
N ASP A 33 -0.63 0.27 -7.47
CA ASP A 33 0.81 0.48 -7.60
C ASP A 33 1.57 -0.56 -6.79
N LEU A 34 1.03 -0.90 -5.62
CA LEU A 34 1.65 -1.89 -4.76
C LEU A 34 1.66 -3.27 -5.42
N ALA A 35 0.66 -3.55 -6.24
CA ALA A 35 0.57 -4.84 -6.91
C ALA A 35 1.70 -5.06 -7.92
N LYS A 36 2.46 -4.03 -8.24
CA LYS A 36 3.61 -4.16 -9.13
C LYS A 36 4.82 -4.75 -8.44
N PHE A 37 4.78 -4.84 -7.12
CA PHE A 37 5.88 -5.38 -6.32
C PHE A 37 5.49 -6.73 -5.75
N SER A 38 6.48 -7.57 -5.49
CA SER A 38 6.23 -8.81 -4.80
C SER A 38 6.12 -8.57 -3.31
N GLU A 39 5.47 -9.49 -2.63
CA GLU A 39 5.36 -9.39 -1.18
C GLU A 39 6.74 -9.36 -0.54
N GLN A 40 7.65 -10.16 -1.05
CA GLN A 40 9.00 -10.23 -0.52
C GLN A 40 9.72 -8.89 -0.65
N GLU A 41 9.53 -8.20 -1.76
CA GLU A 41 10.12 -6.88 -1.96
C GLU A 41 9.59 -5.90 -0.94
N VAL A 42 8.28 -5.90 -0.76
CA VAL A 42 7.64 -4.95 0.15
C VAL A 42 8.05 -5.20 1.58
N ARG A 43 8.21 -6.47 1.95
CA ARG A 43 8.62 -6.82 3.31
C ARG A 43 9.97 -6.22 3.69
N GLN A 44 10.82 -6.00 2.71
CA GLN A 44 12.17 -5.49 2.95
C GLN A 44 12.22 -3.99 3.08
N TRP A 45 11.14 -3.30 2.74
CA TRP A 45 11.13 -1.85 2.85
C TRP A 45 11.17 -1.44 4.31
N HIS A 46 12.02 -0.44 4.57
CA HIS A 46 12.14 0.08 5.91
C HIS A 46 10.81 0.69 6.35
N GLY A 47 10.34 0.34 7.53
CA GLY A 47 9.07 0.84 8.03
C GLY A 47 7.90 -0.09 7.80
N ILE A 48 8.07 -1.14 7.00
CA ILE A 48 7.02 -2.12 6.77
C ILE A 48 7.23 -3.28 7.72
N GLY A 49 6.32 -3.39 8.69
CA GLY A 49 6.33 -4.51 9.61
C GLY A 49 5.31 -5.56 9.22
N PRO A 50 5.26 -6.67 9.97
CA PRO A 50 4.32 -7.75 9.63
C PRO A 50 2.87 -7.31 9.70
N ASN A 51 2.52 -6.41 10.62
CA ASN A 51 1.15 -5.93 10.70
C ASN A 51 0.77 -5.09 9.50
N ALA A 52 1.68 -4.20 9.09
CA ALA A 52 1.43 -3.36 7.92
C ALA A 52 1.31 -4.21 6.67
N LEU A 53 2.19 -5.19 6.53
CA LEU A 53 2.17 -6.06 5.38
C LEU A 53 0.86 -6.83 5.30
N ASP A 54 0.39 -7.34 6.43
CA ASP A 54 -0.85 -8.09 6.48
C ASP A 54 -2.03 -7.20 6.07
N ARG A 55 -2.06 -5.98 6.55
CA ARG A 55 -3.13 -5.05 6.21
C ARG A 55 -3.12 -4.72 4.73
N LEU A 56 -1.93 -4.54 4.16
CA LEU A 56 -1.80 -4.26 2.74
C LEU A 56 -2.28 -5.44 1.91
N ARG A 57 -1.92 -6.65 2.32
CA ARG A 57 -2.35 -7.84 1.60
C ARG A 57 -3.87 -7.96 1.61
N LYS A 58 -4.48 -7.75 2.76
CA LYS A 58 -5.93 -7.83 2.86
C LYS A 58 -6.61 -6.77 2.02
N ALA A 59 -6.05 -5.56 2.02
CA ALA A 59 -6.62 -4.49 1.22
C ALA A 59 -6.53 -4.81 -0.27
N LEU A 60 -5.44 -5.40 -0.71
CA LEU A 60 -5.30 -5.83 -2.09
C LEU A 60 -6.35 -6.85 -2.45
N GLU A 61 -6.56 -7.83 -1.57
CA GLU A 61 -7.55 -8.87 -1.82
C GLU A 61 -8.95 -8.30 -1.95
N GLU A 62 -9.27 -7.30 -1.14
CA GLU A 62 -10.58 -6.67 -1.22
C GLU A 62 -10.80 -5.97 -2.54
N LYS A 63 -9.74 -5.54 -3.18
CA LYS A 63 -9.81 -4.90 -4.49
C LYS A 63 -9.64 -5.87 -5.63
N GLY A 64 -9.52 -7.15 -5.34
CA GLY A 64 -9.27 -8.13 -6.37
C GLY A 64 -7.85 -8.12 -6.89
N LEU A 65 -6.93 -7.55 -6.11
CA LEU A 65 -5.53 -7.44 -6.48
C LEU A 65 -4.69 -8.38 -5.61
N SER A 66 -3.43 -8.53 -5.98
CA SER A 66 -2.49 -9.28 -5.17
C SER A 66 -1.09 -8.78 -5.47
N PHE A 67 -0.17 -9.13 -4.60
CA PHE A 67 1.23 -8.83 -4.87
C PHE A 67 1.67 -9.59 -6.13
N ARG A 68 2.66 -9.03 -6.80
CA ARG A 68 3.23 -9.71 -7.95
C ARG A 68 3.86 -11.02 -7.49
N ALA A 69 3.67 -12.03 -8.28
CA ALA A 69 4.18 -13.35 -7.93
C ALA A 69 5.71 -13.43 -7.95
#